data_1c8ab88b73d46e87adba04e0f1eccbac
#
_entry.id   1c8ab88b73d46e87adba04e0f1eccbac
#
_cell.length_a   1.000
_cell.length_b   1.000
_cell.length_c   1.000
_cell.angle_alpha   90.00
_cell.angle_beta   90.00
_cell.angle_gamma   90.00
#
_symmetry.space_group_name_H-M   'P 1'
#
loop_
_entity.id
_entity.type
_entity.pdbx_description
1 polymer ?
#
loop_
_entity_poly.entity_id
_entity_poly.type
_entity_poly.pdbx_seq_one_letter_code
_entity_poly.pdbx_strand_id
1 'polypeptide(L)'
;VWNDYINGKTIMAVIIHTPEEIEKMRELGKLVAEALDYIGDFVKPGITTNELDKLVYDYHVNVQGGYPAPLHYGNPPYPKSCCTSVNHVICHGIPDDKPLKEGDIINIDLTIKKDGFHGDSSRMFTVGKVSPQAQRLIDVTHESMMAGIAAVKVGATLGDIGYACQNVAENAGYSVVQEFCGHGIGRDFHCEPQILHYGRKGQGMVLKAGMIFTIEPMINQGKRHLRILDDGWTVVTKDRKLSAQWEHEVLVTETGCEILTISPRTGKA
;
A
#
# COMPACT_ATOMS: atom_id res chain seq x y z
N VAL A 1 8.18 -5.97 -12.21
CA VAL A 1 6.86 -6.62 -12.11
C VAL A 1 5.80 -5.75 -12.79
N TRP A 2 5.75 -4.45 -12.57
CA TRP A 2 4.87 -3.52 -13.30
C TRP A 2 5.22 -3.37 -14.79
N ASN A 3 6.51 -3.41 -15.16
CA ASN A 3 6.96 -3.28 -16.56
C ASN A 3 6.51 -4.46 -17.46
N ASP A 4 6.25 -5.62 -16.90
CA ASP A 4 5.80 -6.80 -17.68
C ASP A 4 4.30 -6.75 -18.00
N TYR A 5 3.52 -5.97 -17.26
CA TYR A 5 2.11 -5.73 -17.54
C TYR A 5 1.87 -4.70 -18.66
N ILE A 6 2.81 -3.77 -18.87
CA ILE A 6 2.68 -2.70 -19.87
C ILE A 6 3.09 -3.17 -21.28
N ASN A 7 3.96 -4.16 -21.40
CA ASN A 7 4.47 -4.67 -22.68
C ASN A 7 3.53 -5.70 -23.34
N GLY A 8 2.29 -5.31 -23.65
CA GLY A 8 1.43 -6.16 -24.46
C GLY A 8 -0.08 -5.99 -24.28
N LYS A 9 -0.55 -5.07 -23.44
CA LYS A 9 -1.97 -4.77 -23.33
C LYS A 9 -2.27 -3.30 -23.66
N THR A 10 -3.36 -3.10 -24.35
CA THR A 10 -4.04 -1.83 -24.56
C THR A 10 -3.96 -0.98 -23.28
N ILE A 11 -3.47 0.25 -23.38
CA ILE A 11 -3.53 1.24 -22.30
C ILE A 11 -4.97 1.26 -21.80
N MET A 12 -5.21 0.71 -20.63
CA MET A 12 -6.56 0.73 -20.03
C MET A 12 -6.89 2.17 -19.69
N ALA A 13 -8.03 2.65 -20.13
CA ALA A 13 -8.50 3.99 -19.82
C ALA A 13 -8.65 4.13 -18.31
N VAL A 14 -8.31 5.30 -17.78
CA VAL A 14 -8.58 5.64 -16.37
C VAL A 14 -10.07 5.52 -16.10
N ILE A 15 -10.42 4.81 -15.04
CA ILE A 15 -11.81 4.55 -14.67
C ILE A 15 -12.34 5.75 -13.88
N ILE A 16 -13.51 6.22 -14.28
CA ILE A 16 -14.36 7.09 -13.46
C ILE A 16 -15.49 6.21 -12.95
N HIS A 17 -15.46 5.92 -11.66
CA HIS A 17 -16.43 5.03 -11.03
C HIS A 17 -17.82 5.66 -10.94
N THR A 18 -18.83 4.83 -11.16
CA THR A 18 -20.23 5.26 -10.95
C THR A 18 -20.52 5.37 -9.45
N PRO A 19 -21.61 6.08 -9.05
CA PRO A 19 -22.01 6.14 -7.64
C PRO A 19 -22.18 4.75 -7.00
N GLU A 20 -22.74 3.79 -7.72
CA GLU A 20 -22.96 2.42 -7.25
C GLU A 20 -21.62 1.66 -7.06
N GLU A 21 -20.66 1.89 -7.94
CA GLU A 21 -19.31 1.32 -7.81
C GLU A 21 -18.56 1.95 -6.64
N ILE A 22 -18.70 3.27 -6.44
CA ILE A 22 -18.09 3.97 -5.30
C ILE A 22 -18.59 3.39 -3.96
N GLU A 23 -19.90 3.08 -3.83
CA GLU A 23 -20.43 2.45 -2.61
C GLU A 23 -19.79 1.07 -2.36
N LYS A 24 -19.57 0.26 -3.40
CA LYS A 24 -18.86 -1.02 -3.28
C LYS A 24 -17.41 -0.82 -2.85
N MET A 25 -16.72 0.18 -3.40
CA MET A 25 -15.36 0.49 -3.02
C MET A 25 -15.26 0.97 -1.56
N ARG A 26 -16.25 1.75 -1.08
CA ARG A 26 -16.36 2.13 0.34
C ARG A 26 -16.51 0.92 1.24
N GLU A 27 -17.36 -0.03 0.86
CA GLU A 27 -17.52 -1.29 1.62
C GLU A 27 -16.21 -2.06 1.68
N LEU A 28 -15.52 -2.22 0.54
CA LEU A 28 -14.26 -2.97 0.47
C LEU A 28 -13.12 -2.26 1.21
N GLY A 29 -13.01 -0.95 1.09
CA GLY A 29 -12.05 -0.15 1.84
C GLY A 29 -12.24 -0.31 3.36
N LYS A 30 -13.50 -0.35 3.81
CA LYS A 30 -13.81 -0.64 5.22
C LYS A 30 -13.41 -2.07 5.62
N LEU A 31 -13.70 -3.08 4.78
CA LEU A 31 -13.36 -4.47 5.06
C LEU A 31 -11.83 -4.67 5.18
N VAL A 32 -11.03 -4.09 4.28
CA VAL A 32 -9.57 -4.22 4.37
C VAL A 32 -9.03 -3.48 5.59
N ALA A 33 -9.57 -2.32 5.95
CA ALA A 33 -9.18 -1.60 7.16
C ALA A 33 -9.53 -2.37 8.44
N GLU A 34 -10.70 -3.04 8.48
CA GLU A 34 -11.06 -3.96 9.58
C GLU A 34 -10.09 -5.14 9.69
N ALA A 35 -9.66 -5.71 8.57
CA ALA A 35 -8.69 -6.79 8.55
C ALA A 35 -7.31 -6.32 9.07
N LEU A 36 -6.88 -5.10 8.72
CA LEU A 36 -5.67 -4.50 9.28
C LEU A 36 -5.77 -4.25 10.78
N ASP A 37 -6.94 -3.82 11.28
CA ASP A 37 -7.19 -3.68 12.72
C ASP A 37 -7.15 -5.06 13.43
N TYR A 38 -7.74 -6.08 12.81
CA TYR A 38 -7.73 -7.45 13.34
C TYR A 38 -6.32 -8.03 13.41
N ILE A 39 -5.56 -7.99 12.31
CA ILE A 39 -4.24 -8.62 12.26
C ILE A 39 -3.23 -7.90 13.16
N GLY A 40 -3.39 -6.60 13.37
CA GLY A 40 -2.55 -5.82 14.28
C GLY A 40 -2.51 -6.35 15.71
N ASP A 41 -3.60 -6.96 16.20
CA ASP A 41 -3.69 -7.55 17.54
C ASP A 41 -2.75 -8.75 17.73
N PHE A 42 -2.29 -9.37 16.64
CA PHE A 42 -1.43 -10.54 16.65
C PHE A 42 0.05 -10.22 16.42
N VAL A 43 0.38 -9.00 16.00
CA VAL A 43 1.77 -8.60 15.75
C VAL A 43 2.52 -8.44 17.07
N LYS A 44 3.38 -9.43 17.37
CA LYS A 44 4.19 -9.49 18.60
C LYS A 44 5.44 -10.30 18.39
N PRO A 45 6.47 -10.17 19.26
CA PRO A 45 7.64 -11.04 19.20
C PRO A 45 7.26 -12.51 19.26
N GLY A 46 7.87 -13.32 18.41
CA GLY A 46 7.71 -14.77 18.35
C GLY A 46 6.69 -15.27 17.32
N ILE A 47 5.75 -14.44 16.85
CA ILE A 47 4.85 -14.85 15.76
C ILE A 47 5.61 -14.90 14.44
N THR A 48 5.27 -15.84 13.58
CA THR A 48 5.81 -15.91 12.21
C THR A 48 4.90 -15.16 11.24
N THR A 49 5.48 -14.69 10.13
CA THR A 49 4.66 -14.06 9.08
C THR A 49 3.75 -15.07 8.37
N ASN A 50 4.09 -16.37 8.36
CA ASN A 50 3.18 -17.44 7.92
C ASN A 50 1.95 -17.60 8.82
N GLU A 51 2.09 -17.44 10.14
CA GLU A 51 0.94 -17.42 11.06
C GLU A 51 0.05 -16.20 10.81
N LEU A 52 0.63 -15.03 10.56
CA LEU A 52 -0.12 -13.82 10.19
C LEU A 52 -0.87 -14.03 8.87
N ASP A 53 -0.22 -14.58 7.84
CA ASP A 53 -0.83 -14.88 6.54
C ASP A 53 -2.05 -15.80 6.68
N LYS A 54 -1.91 -16.84 7.51
CA LYS A 54 -3.04 -17.76 7.80
C LYS A 54 -4.21 -17.05 8.46
N LEU A 55 -3.96 -16.17 9.42
CA LEU A 55 -5.00 -15.37 10.07
C LEU A 55 -5.70 -14.45 9.09
N VAL A 56 -4.95 -13.81 8.18
CA VAL A 56 -5.49 -12.96 7.12
C VAL A 56 -6.37 -13.76 6.17
N TYR A 57 -5.89 -14.91 5.70
CA TYR A 57 -6.68 -15.80 4.84
C TYR A 57 -8.01 -16.20 5.51
N ASP A 58 -7.92 -16.71 6.74
CA ASP A 58 -9.10 -17.16 7.49
C ASP A 58 -10.09 -16.00 7.71
N TYR A 59 -9.60 -14.79 7.99
CA TYR A 59 -10.45 -13.62 8.21
C TYR A 59 -11.15 -13.17 6.92
N HIS A 60 -10.40 -12.99 5.82
CA HIS A 60 -10.98 -12.60 4.53
C HIS A 60 -12.00 -13.62 4.01
N VAL A 61 -11.69 -14.92 4.11
CA VAL A 61 -12.55 -15.98 3.53
C VAL A 61 -13.73 -16.30 4.44
N ASN A 62 -13.47 -16.59 5.72
CA ASN A 62 -14.49 -17.15 6.62
C ASN A 62 -15.30 -16.08 7.36
N VAL A 63 -14.75 -14.88 7.56
CA VAL A 63 -15.44 -13.78 8.28
C VAL A 63 -16.03 -12.77 7.31
N GLN A 64 -15.21 -12.28 6.35
CA GLN A 64 -15.63 -11.21 5.45
C GLN A 64 -16.29 -11.71 4.16
N GLY A 65 -16.17 -13.02 3.86
CA GLY A 65 -16.76 -13.63 2.66
C GLY A 65 -16.15 -13.12 1.35
N GLY A 66 -14.86 -12.76 1.40
CA GLY A 66 -14.08 -12.32 0.26
C GLY A 66 -12.94 -13.28 -0.08
N TYR A 67 -12.05 -12.86 -0.95
CA TYR A 67 -10.86 -13.62 -1.37
C TYR A 67 -9.62 -12.72 -1.26
N PRO A 68 -8.50 -13.21 -0.70
CA PRO A 68 -7.25 -12.46 -0.66
C PRO A 68 -6.67 -12.32 -2.07
N ALA A 69 -6.75 -11.12 -2.64
CA ALA A 69 -6.39 -10.88 -4.03
C ALA A 69 -4.92 -11.14 -4.38
N PRO A 70 -3.94 -10.99 -3.47
CA PRO A 70 -2.55 -11.33 -3.78
C PRO A 70 -2.34 -12.82 -4.09
N LEU A 71 -3.13 -13.72 -3.51
CA LEU A 71 -2.97 -15.17 -3.69
C LEU A 71 -3.13 -15.58 -5.15
N HIS A 72 -2.07 -16.14 -5.72
CA HIS A 72 -1.94 -16.55 -7.13
C HIS A 72 -1.92 -15.39 -8.15
N TYR A 73 -1.77 -14.15 -7.68
CA TYR A 73 -1.62 -12.99 -8.56
C TYR A 73 -0.24 -12.94 -9.21
N GLY A 74 -0.16 -12.43 -10.45
CA GLY A 74 1.09 -12.16 -11.14
C GLY A 74 1.78 -13.37 -11.76
N ASN A 75 3.03 -13.17 -12.17
CA ASN A 75 3.89 -14.19 -12.77
C ASN A 75 5.36 -13.99 -12.33
N PRO A 76 5.95 -14.90 -11.54
CA PRO A 76 5.34 -16.14 -11.01
C PRO A 76 4.15 -15.82 -10.10
N PRO A 77 3.19 -16.77 -9.92
CA PRO A 77 2.05 -16.55 -9.04
C PRO A 77 2.49 -16.27 -7.59
N TYR A 78 1.97 -15.20 -6.98
CA TYR A 78 2.26 -14.90 -5.57
C TYR A 78 1.70 -15.99 -4.65
N PRO A 79 2.49 -16.57 -3.73
CA PRO A 79 2.10 -17.81 -3.06
C PRO A 79 1.29 -17.63 -1.77
N LYS A 80 0.97 -16.40 -1.37
CA LYS A 80 0.42 -16.05 -0.06
C LYS A 80 -0.77 -15.10 -0.16
N SER A 81 -1.49 -14.94 0.95
CA SER A 81 -2.72 -14.16 1.03
C SER A 81 -2.48 -12.67 1.28
N CYS A 82 -1.30 -12.32 1.79
CA CYS A 82 -0.89 -10.95 2.06
C CYS A 82 0.61 -10.78 1.83
N CYS A 83 1.06 -9.52 1.72
CA CYS A 83 2.48 -9.23 1.77
C CYS A 83 2.90 -8.85 3.19
N THR A 84 4.10 -9.30 3.61
CA THR A 84 4.68 -9.00 4.92
C THR A 84 6.12 -8.54 4.73
N SER A 85 6.35 -7.24 4.85
CA SER A 85 7.64 -6.62 4.54
C SER A 85 8.33 -6.18 5.83
N VAL A 86 9.35 -6.95 6.24
CA VAL A 86 10.04 -6.77 7.53
C VAL A 86 11.33 -5.98 7.36
N ASN A 87 11.54 -4.95 8.15
CA ASN A 87 12.76 -4.15 8.28
C ASN A 87 13.25 -3.56 6.94
N HIS A 88 14.20 -4.20 6.28
CA HIS A 88 14.80 -3.76 5.02
C HIS A 88 14.05 -4.25 3.76
N VAL A 89 12.98 -5.00 3.93
CA VAL A 89 12.06 -5.35 2.84
C VAL A 89 11.19 -4.13 2.55
N ILE A 90 11.20 -3.69 1.31
CA ILE A 90 10.48 -2.49 0.86
C ILE A 90 9.01 -2.82 0.67
N CYS A 91 8.72 -3.85 -0.13
CA CYS A 91 7.36 -4.32 -0.45
C CYS A 91 7.39 -5.77 -0.93
N HIS A 92 6.20 -6.36 -1.11
CA HIS A 92 5.96 -7.70 -1.64
C HIS A 92 6.70 -8.82 -0.88
N GLY A 93 7.05 -8.61 0.38
CA GLY A 93 7.67 -9.64 1.20
C GLY A 93 6.77 -10.86 1.33
N ILE A 94 7.30 -12.04 1.00
CA ILE A 94 6.55 -13.30 1.10
C ILE A 94 6.56 -13.78 2.55
N PRO A 95 5.40 -14.03 3.18
CA PRO A 95 5.32 -14.66 4.49
C PRO A 95 6.16 -15.92 4.62
N ASP A 96 6.91 -16.05 5.70
CA ASP A 96 7.80 -17.17 6.00
C ASP A 96 7.70 -17.63 7.48
N ASP A 97 8.46 -18.67 7.84
CA ASP A 97 8.47 -19.24 9.18
C ASP A 97 9.45 -18.58 10.15
N LYS A 98 10.06 -17.46 9.76
CA LYS A 98 10.92 -16.71 10.67
C LYS A 98 10.09 -15.95 11.69
N PRO A 99 10.32 -16.15 13.00
CA PRO A 99 9.61 -15.42 14.02
C PRO A 99 10.03 -13.94 14.03
N LEU A 100 9.06 -13.05 14.16
CA LEU A 100 9.30 -11.63 14.40
C LEU A 100 10.00 -11.45 15.74
N LYS A 101 10.88 -10.45 15.82
CA LYS A 101 11.69 -10.15 16.99
C LYS A 101 11.34 -8.79 17.57
N GLU A 102 11.55 -8.64 18.86
CA GLU A 102 11.51 -7.33 19.52
C GLU A 102 12.37 -6.32 18.76
N GLY A 103 11.80 -5.18 18.40
CA GLY A 103 12.46 -4.13 17.66
C GLY A 103 12.31 -4.19 16.14
N ASP A 104 11.71 -5.26 15.59
CA ASP A 104 11.36 -5.30 14.16
C ASP A 104 10.25 -4.30 13.84
N ILE A 105 10.26 -3.79 12.61
CA ILE A 105 9.13 -3.09 11.99
C ILE A 105 8.62 -3.93 10.83
N ILE A 106 7.31 -3.95 10.62
CA ILE A 106 6.69 -4.72 9.55
C ILE A 106 5.59 -3.92 8.88
N ASN A 107 5.60 -3.89 7.55
CA ASN A 107 4.43 -3.53 6.76
C ASN A 107 3.61 -4.80 6.51
N ILE A 108 2.32 -4.73 6.75
CA ILE A 108 1.34 -5.75 6.36
C ILE A 108 0.41 -5.11 5.35
N ASP A 109 0.34 -5.72 4.18
CA ASP A 109 -0.35 -5.23 3.00
C ASP A 109 -1.42 -6.26 2.59
N LEU A 110 -2.66 -5.82 2.60
CA LEU A 110 -3.86 -6.62 2.45
C LEU A 110 -4.71 -6.11 1.31
N THR A 111 -5.09 -7.02 0.41
CA THR A 111 -6.09 -6.73 -0.61
C THR A 111 -7.19 -7.77 -0.58
N ILE A 112 -8.43 -7.34 -0.40
CA ILE A 112 -9.60 -8.20 -0.48
C ILE A 112 -10.30 -8.03 -1.83
N LYS A 113 -10.69 -9.15 -2.44
CA LYS A 113 -11.58 -9.19 -3.59
C LYS A 113 -12.95 -9.71 -3.17
N LYS A 114 -14.01 -8.96 -3.43
CA LYS A 114 -15.39 -9.36 -3.17
C LYS A 114 -16.33 -8.72 -4.19
N ASP A 115 -17.34 -9.46 -4.63
CA ASP A 115 -18.36 -9.00 -5.59
C ASP A 115 -17.80 -8.35 -6.86
N GLY A 116 -16.62 -8.83 -7.30
CA GLY A 116 -15.96 -8.38 -8.52
C GLY A 116 -15.15 -7.08 -8.38
N PHE A 117 -14.94 -6.57 -7.15
CA PHE A 117 -14.13 -5.38 -6.86
C PHE A 117 -13.01 -5.71 -5.86
N HIS A 118 -12.06 -4.80 -5.71
CA HIS A 118 -10.93 -4.91 -4.80
C HIS A 118 -10.93 -3.75 -3.81
N GLY A 119 -10.48 -4.02 -2.58
CA GLY A 119 -10.14 -3.00 -1.59
C GLY A 119 -8.72 -3.26 -1.10
N ASP A 120 -7.90 -2.22 -1.03
CA ASP A 120 -6.44 -2.32 -0.85
C ASP A 120 -5.93 -1.33 0.18
N SER A 121 -5.11 -1.80 1.11
CA SER A 121 -4.44 -0.93 2.08
C SER A 121 -3.31 -1.64 2.79
N SER A 122 -2.30 -0.89 3.19
CA SER A 122 -1.23 -1.41 4.02
C SER A 122 -0.93 -0.53 5.23
N ARG A 123 -0.38 -1.14 6.26
CA ARG A 123 -0.07 -0.46 7.52
C ARG A 123 1.25 -0.94 8.10
N MET A 124 1.99 0.00 8.72
CA MET A 124 3.16 -0.33 9.53
C MET A 124 2.75 -0.76 10.93
N PHE A 125 3.42 -1.78 11.42
CA PHE A 125 3.34 -2.23 12.81
C PHE A 125 4.73 -2.32 13.41
N THR A 126 4.81 -2.05 14.72
CA THR A 126 6.02 -2.26 15.52
C THR A 126 5.93 -3.58 16.27
N VAL A 127 7.03 -4.32 16.32
CA VAL A 127 7.10 -5.58 17.08
C VAL A 127 7.74 -5.26 18.43
N GLY A 128 6.90 -5.06 19.43
CA GLY A 128 7.33 -4.58 20.73
C GLY A 128 7.93 -3.18 20.66
N LYS A 129 9.00 -2.92 21.43
CA LYS A 129 9.66 -1.62 21.48
C LYS A 129 10.70 -1.49 20.36
N VAL A 130 10.51 -0.51 19.48
CA VAL A 130 11.44 -0.22 18.38
C VAL A 130 12.39 0.94 18.73
N SER A 131 13.44 1.08 17.93
CA SER A 131 14.36 2.22 18.08
C SER A 131 13.68 3.54 17.70
N PRO A 132 14.11 4.69 18.27
CA PRO A 132 13.60 6.00 17.85
C PRO A 132 13.78 6.28 16.36
N GLN A 133 14.83 5.75 15.74
CA GLN A 133 15.09 5.89 14.30
C GLN A 133 14.06 5.11 13.47
N ALA A 134 13.70 3.90 13.91
CA ALA A 134 12.67 3.10 13.25
C ALA A 134 11.29 3.75 13.39
N GLN A 135 10.94 4.23 14.59
CA GLN A 135 9.68 4.93 14.80
C GLN A 135 9.60 6.20 13.94
N ARG A 136 10.67 7.01 13.91
CA ARG A 136 10.70 8.20 13.07
C ARG A 136 10.51 7.89 11.59
N LEU A 137 11.08 6.78 11.08
CA LEU A 137 10.87 6.37 9.70
C LEU A 137 9.38 6.04 9.44
N ILE A 138 8.75 5.30 10.33
CA ILE A 138 7.31 4.97 10.26
C ILE A 138 6.47 6.25 10.22
N ASP A 139 6.73 7.17 11.15
CA ASP A 139 5.97 8.41 11.30
C ASP A 139 6.11 9.30 10.07
N VAL A 140 7.34 9.52 9.58
CA VAL A 140 7.59 10.33 8.36
C VAL A 140 6.99 9.68 7.11
N THR A 141 6.97 8.34 7.03
CA THR A 141 6.34 7.64 5.90
C THR A 141 4.82 7.87 5.92
N HIS A 142 4.20 7.81 7.08
CA HIS A 142 2.78 8.16 7.25
C HIS A 142 2.51 9.63 6.88
N GLU A 143 3.32 10.57 7.39
CA GLU A 143 3.23 11.99 7.03
C GLU A 143 3.37 12.21 5.52
N SER A 144 4.29 11.50 4.87
CA SER A 144 4.50 11.54 3.41
C SER A 144 3.24 11.10 2.66
N MET A 145 2.62 9.98 3.05
CA MET A 145 1.37 9.52 2.50
C MET A 145 0.24 10.55 2.69
N MET A 146 0.07 11.06 3.90
CA MET A 146 -0.96 12.04 4.21
C MET A 146 -0.78 13.36 3.46
N ALA A 147 0.47 13.78 3.22
CA ALA A 147 0.75 14.95 2.38
C ALA A 147 0.33 14.71 0.92
N GLY A 148 0.56 13.51 0.39
CA GLY A 148 0.07 13.10 -0.93
C GLY A 148 -1.45 13.12 -0.99
N ILE A 149 -2.13 12.55 0.00
CA ILE A 149 -3.60 12.54 0.11
C ILE A 149 -4.17 13.97 0.18
N ALA A 150 -3.55 14.85 0.95
CA ALA A 150 -3.97 16.25 1.07
C ALA A 150 -3.84 17.04 -0.26
N ALA A 151 -3.02 16.57 -1.20
CA ALA A 151 -2.91 17.16 -2.53
C ALA A 151 -4.03 16.71 -3.49
N VAL A 152 -4.80 15.67 -3.13
CA VAL A 152 -5.87 15.10 -3.97
C VAL A 152 -7.09 16.01 -3.98
N LYS A 153 -7.41 16.55 -5.16
CA LYS A 153 -8.64 17.29 -5.45
C LYS A 153 -8.85 17.40 -6.95
N VAL A 154 -10.07 17.66 -7.37
CA VAL A 154 -10.36 17.94 -8.79
C VAL A 154 -9.47 19.08 -9.29
N GLY A 155 -8.85 18.89 -10.45
CA GLY A 155 -7.97 19.85 -11.08
C GLY A 155 -6.50 19.81 -10.62
N ALA A 156 -6.17 19.12 -9.52
CA ALA A 156 -4.79 18.81 -9.20
C ALA A 156 -4.23 17.76 -10.18
N THR A 157 -2.92 17.56 -10.20
CA THR A 157 -2.26 16.60 -11.08
C THR A 157 -1.63 15.46 -10.30
N LEU A 158 -1.32 14.35 -10.97
CA LEU A 158 -0.55 13.24 -10.36
C LEU A 158 0.80 13.72 -9.82
N GLY A 159 1.44 14.69 -10.50
CA GLY A 159 2.70 15.27 -10.06
C GLY A 159 2.58 16.09 -8.77
N ASP A 160 1.39 16.63 -8.45
CA ASP A 160 1.14 17.31 -7.18
C ASP A 160 1.18 16.33 -6.02
N ILE A 161 0.59 15.13 -6.19
CA ILE A 161 0.64 14.03 -5.22
C ILE A 161 2.09 13.59 -4.99
N GLY A 162 2.78 13.23 -6.10
CA GLY A 162 4.16 12.75 -6.03
C GLY A 162 5.12 13.77 -5.40
N TYR A 163 4.98 15.04 -5.77
CA TYR A 163 5.77 16.13 -5.17
C TYR A 163 5.52 16.25 -3.65
N ALA A 164 4.26 16.17 -3.22
CA ALA A 164 3.92 16.28 -1.80
C ALA A 164 4.54 15.14 -0.98
N CYS A 165 4.42 13.89 -1.45
CA CYS A 165 5.04 12.72 -0.82
C CYS A 165 6.57 12.88 -0.73
N GLN A 166 7.20 13.17 -1.86
CA GLN A 166 8.65 13.30 -1.97
C GLN A 166 9.20 14.40 -1.06
N ASN A 167 8.56 15.56 -1.04
CA ASN A 167 9.01 16.70 -0.27
C ASN A 167 9.07 16.41 1.24
N VAL A 168 8.08 15.70 1.79
CA VAL A 168 8.08 15.31 3.21
C VAL A 168 9.23 14.34 3.50
N ALA A 169 9.35 13.28 2.71
CA ALA A 169 10.37 12.25 2.92
C ALA A 169 11.80 12.79 2.80
N GLU A 170 12.09 13.56 1.74
CA GLU A 170 13.43 14.07 1.47
C GLU A 170 13.85 15.20 2.44
N ASN A 171 12.92 16.06 2.86
CA ASN A 171 13.19 17.06 3.90
C ASN A 171 13.49 16.41 5.26
N ALA A 172 12.97 15.20 5.52
CA ALA A 172 13.30 14.43 6.71
C ALA A 172 14.65 13.67 6.59
N GLY A 173 15.31 13.72 5.42
CA GLY A 173 16.59 13.07 5.14
C GLY A 173 16.46 11.61 4.68
N TYR A 174 15.27 11.19 4.24
CA TYR A 174 14.99 9.87 3.70
C TYR A 174 14.94 9.89 2.16
N SER A 175 14.80 8.74 1.54
CA SER A 175 14.68 8.63 0.09
C SER A 175 13.40 7.89 -0.32
N VAL A 176 12.81 8.35 -1.43
CA VAL A 176 11.60 7.75 -2.02
C VAL A 176 11.99 6.69 -3.03
N VAL A 177 11.39 5.50 -2.94
CA VAL A 177 11.48 4.45 -3.96
C VAL A 177 10.77 4.93 -5.23
N GLN A 178 11.38 4.72 -6.39
CA GLN A 178 10.88 5.23 -7.67
C GLN A 178 10.43 4.13 -8.64
N GLU A 179 10.78 2.89 -8.34
CA GLU A 179 10.54 1.73 -9.21
C GLU A 179 9.15 1.10 -8.99
N PHE A 180 8.45 1.53 -7.93
CA PHE A 180 7.09 1.12 -7.58
C PHE A 180 6.22 2.36 -7.35
N CYS A 181 4.91 2.20 -7.50
CA CYS A 181 3.95 3.29 -7.44
C CYS A 181 2.59 2.80 -6.95
N GLY A 182 1.75 3.72 -6.54
CA GLY A 182 0.32 3.46 -6.37
C GLY A 182 -0.38 3.30 -7.71
N HIS A 183 -1.63 2.89 -7.68
CA HIS A 183 -2.36 2.47 -8.87
C HIS A 183 -3.86 2.76 -8.77
N GLY A 184 -4.50 2.90 -9.90
CA GLY A 184 -5.95 2.83 -9.97
C GLY A 184 -6.45 1.45 -9.54
N ILE A 185 -7.62 1.39 -8.94
CA ILE A 185 -8.19 0.16 -8.39
C ILE A 185 -9.71 0.13 -8.58
N GLY A 186 -10.27 -1.07 -8.66
CA GLY A 186 -11.70 -1.28 -8.82
C GLY A 186 -11.99 -2.73 -9.16
N ARG A 187 -12.53 -2.98 -10.37
CA ARG A 187 -12.73 -4.36 -10.87
C ARG A 187 -11.42 -5.08 -11.14
N ASP A 188 -10.41 -4.36 -11.55
CA ASP A 188 -9.04 -4.84 -11.66
C ASP A 188 -8.28 -4.43 -10.40
N PHE A 189 -7.40 -5.31 -9.92
CA PHE A 189 -6.55 -5.07 -8.76
C PHE A 189 -5.63 -3.87 -9.03
N HIS A 190 -4.96 -3.88 -10.17
CA HIS A 190 -4.10 -2.78 -10.61
C HIS A 190 -4.56 -2.28 -11.98
N CYS A 191 -4.86 -0.98 -12.07
CA CYS A 191 -5.19 -0.32 -13.32
C CYS A 191 -4.60 1.10 -13.37
N GLU A 192 -4.79 1.80 -14.48
CA GLU A 192 -4.42 3.21 -14.58
C GLU A 192 -5.30 4.10 -13.67
N PRO A 193 -4.76 5.21 -13.13
CA PRO A 193 -3.43 5.74 -13.39
C PRO A 193 -2.35 5.19 -12.46
N GLN A 194 -1.07 5.31 -12.85
CA GLN A 194 0.07 5.12 -11.96
C GLN A 194 0.24 6.35 -11.08
N ILE A 195 0.33 6.13 -9.77
CA ILE A 195 0.52 7.19 -8.76
C ILE A 195 1.97 7.17 -8.29
N LEU A 196 2.81 7.97 -8.92
CA LEU A 196 4.21 8.12 -8.48
C LEU A 196 4.26 8.91 -7.17
N HIS A 197 5.13 8.49 -6.25
CA HIS A 197 5.34 9.18 -4.98
C HIS A 197 6.50 10.19 -5.05
N TYR A 198 6.84 10.61 -6.24
CA TYR A 198 7.81 11.65 -6.58
C TYR A 198 7.35 12.37 -7.84
N GLY A 199 7.85 13.57 -8.07
CA GLY A 199 7.49 14.31 -9.29
C GLY A 199 7.56 15.82 -9.13
N ARG A 200 6.85 16.51 -10.02
CA ARG A 200 6.82 17.97 -10.08
C ARG A 200 5.39 18.48 -10.09
N LYS A 201 5.14 19.54 -9.34
CA LYS A 201 3.82 20.20 -9.30
C LYS A 201 3.33 20.56 -10.70
N GLY A 202 2.02 20.33 -10.91
CA GLY A 202 1.34 20.66 -12.15
C GLY A 202 1.65 19.74 -13.33
N GLN A 203 2.37 18.64 -13.12
CA GLN A 203 2.70 17.69 -14.18
C GLN A 203 1.86 16.42 -14.11
N GLY A 204 1.67 15.81 -15.27
CA GLY A 204 0.93 14.55 -15.40
C GLY A 204 -0.58 14.75 -15.56
N MET A 205 -1.31 13.66 -15.40
CA MET A 205 -2.76 13.64 -15.58
C MET A 205 -3.47 14.51 -14.55
N VAL A 206 -4.51 15.21 -14.99
CA VAL A 206 -5.39 15.99 -14.12
C VAL A 206 -6.43 15.07 -13.46
N LEU A 207 -6.57 15.21 -12.15
CA LEU A 207 -7.53 14.44 -11.35
C LEU A 207 -8.97 14.87 -11.61
N LYS A 208 -9.87 13.91 -11.68
CA LYS A 208 -11.31 14.09 -11.88
C LYS A 208 -12.09 13.38 -10.79
N ALA A 209 -13.23 13.93 -10.40
CA ALA A 209 -14.12 13.26 -9.46
C ALA A 209 -14.52 11.87 -9.96
N GLY A 210 -14.64 10.91 -9.05
CA GLY A 210 -14.91 9.50 -9.35
C GLY A 210 -13.68 8.64 -9.65
N MET A 211 -12.48 9.20 -9.72
CA MET A 211 -11.25 8.41 -9.73
C MET A 211 -11.00 7.78 -8.36
N ILE A 212 -10.60 6.49 -8.33
CA ILE A 212 -10.17 5.79 -7.13
C ILE A 212 -8.80 5.18 -7.39
N PHE A 213 -7.87 5.39 -6.47
CA PHE A 213 -6.50 4.88 -6.57
C PHE A 213 -5.84 4.77 -5.19
N THR A 214 -4.70 4.06 -5.13
CA THR A 214 -3.89 3.96 -3.91
C THR A 214 -2.83 5.05 -3.85
N ILE A 215 -2.49 5.48 -2.64
CA ILE A 215 -1.32 6.30 -2.32
C ILE A 215 -0.51 5.54 -1.29
N GLU A 216 0.68 5.08 -1.68
CA GLU A 216 1.45 4.06 -0.97
C GLU A 216 2.96 4.32 -0.98
N PRO A 217 3.45 5.47 -0.51
CA PRO A 217 4.85 5.79 -0.58
C PRO A 217 5.72 4.78 0.17
N MET A 218 6.74 4.26 -0.52
CA MET A 218 7.80 3.43 0.06
C MET A 218 9.00 4.32 0.34
N ILE A 219 9.36 4.46 1.61
CA ILE A 219 10.39 5.38 2.08
C ILE A 219 11.54 4.60 2.72
N ASN A 220 12.74 4.82 2.21
CA ASN A 220 13.96 4.19 2.70
C ASN A 220 14.73 5.10 3.64
N GLN A 221 15.21 4.53 4.75
CA GLN A 221 16.11 5.21 5.69
C GLN A 221 17.45 5.59 5.03
N GLY A 222 17.89 4.81 4.06
CA GLY A 222 19.12 5.01 3.32
C GLY A 222 18.88 5.52 1.90
N LYS A 223 19.57 4.91 0.93
CA LYS A 223 19.43 5.24 -0.48
C LYS A 223 18.20 4.56 -1.08
N ARG A 224 17.62 5.15 -2.14
CA ARG A 224 16.43 4.62 -2.81
C ARG A 224 16.64 3.29 -3.55
N HIS A 225 17.90 2.89 -3.81
CA HIS A 225 18.21 1.73 -4.63
C HIS A 225 17.75 0.43 -4.00
N LEU A 226 17.20 -0.44 -4.84
CA LEU A 226 16.61 -1.70 -4.43
C LEU A 226 17.17 -2.90 -5.21
N ARG A 227 16.80 -4.08 -4.75
CA ARG A 227 17.00 -5.35 -5.44
C ARG A 227 15.77 -6.22 -5.24
N ILE A 228 15.33 -6.89 -6.31
CA ILE A 228 14.33 -7.94 -6.26
C ILE A 228 15.05 -9.26 -6.00
N LEU A 229 14.56 -10.06 -5.06
CA LEU A 229 15.14 -11.36 -4.73
C LEU A 229 14.77 -12.43 -5.78
N ASP A 230 15.44 -13.58 -5.69
CA ASP A 230 15.29 -14.68 -6.66
C ASP A 230 13.90 -15.36 -6.60
N ASP A 231 13.09 -15.07 -5.56
CA ASP A 231 11.69 -15.46 -5.49
C ASP A 231 10.77 -14.71 -6.49
N GLY A 232 11.32 -13.69 -7.14
CA GLY A 232 10.63 -12.86 -8.13
C GLY A 232 9.69 -11.80 -7.57
N TRP A 233 9.54 -11.72 -6.23
CA TRP A 233 8.59 -10.82 -5.55
C TRP A 233 9.23 -9.91 -4.51
N THR A 234 9.97 -10.47 -3.57
CA THR A 234 10.51 -9.73 -2.42
C THR A 234 11.47 -8.64 -2.85
N VAL A 235 11.13 -7.39 -2.54
CA VAL A 235 11.92 -6.20 -2.85
C VAL A 235 12.64 -5.73 -1.61
N VAL A 236 13.97 -5.60 -1.67
CA VAL A 236 14.78 -5.19 -0.52
C VAL A 236 15.62 -3.95 -0.83
N THR A 237 15.91 -3.16 0.21
CA THR A 237 16.89 -2.06 0.09
C THR A 237 18.28 -2.62 -0.21
N LYS A 238 18.98 -2.00 -1.15
CA LYS A 238 20.31 -2.46 -1.56
C LYS A 238 21.35 -2.27 -0.47
N ASP A 239 21.19 -1.25 0.38
CA ASP A 239 22.06 -0.96 1.53
C ASP A 239 21.64 -1.64 2.83
N ARG A 240 20.58 -2.43 2.82
CA ARG A 240 20.00 -3.15 3.95
C ARG A 240 19.54 -2.27 5.11
N LYS A 241 19.34 -0.99 4.89
CA LYS A 241 18.72 -0.10 5.86
C LYS A 241 17.21 -0.27 5.86
N LEU A 242 16.54 0.22 6.91
CA LEU A 242 15.10 0.09 7.07
C LEU A 242 14.32 0.76 5.92
N SER A 243 13.18 0.20 5.60
CA SER A 243 12.16 0.76 4.72
C SER A 243 10.81 0.72 5.43
N ALA A 244 9.94 1.67 5.13
CA ALA A 244 8.56 1.69 5.59
C ALA A 244 7.63 2.06 4.45
N GLN A 245 6.39 1.56 4.52
CA GLN A 245 5.31 1.87 3.59
C GLN A 245 4.01 2.02 4.38
N TRP A 246 3.22 3.01 4.03
CA TRP A 246 1.83 3.14 4.40
C TRP A 246 0.99 3.28 3.15
N GLU A 247 -0.24 2.84 3.21
CA GLU A 247 -1.12 2.92 2.05
C GLU A 247 -2.56 3.17 2.43
N HIS A 248 -3.17 4.05 1.67
CA HIS A 248 -4.62 4.24 1.65
C HIS A 248 -5.17 4.24 0.23
N GLU A 249 -6.35 3.66 0.10
CA GLU A 249 -7.21 3.80 -1.06
C GLU A 249 -8.03 5.09 -0.92
N VAL A 250 -8.04 5.93 -1.96
CA VAL A 250 -8.67 7.24 -1.93
C VAL A 250 -9.58 7.47 -3.13
N LEU A 251 -10.69 8.14 -2.89
CA LEU A 251 -11.65 8.63 -3.89
C LEU A 251 -11.46 10.13 -4.10
N VAL A 252 -11.32 10.56 -5.34
CA VAL A 252 -11.41 11.98 -5.72
C VAL A 252 -12.87 12.39 -5.71
N THR A 253 -13.25 13.31 -4.82
CA THR A 253 -14.61 13.87 -4.74
C THR A 253 -14.67 15.23 -5.43
N GLU A 254 -15.88 15.76 -5.63
CA GLU A 254 -16.08 17.10 -6.20
C GLU A 254 -15.41 18.21 -5.37
N THR A 255 -15.26 18.01 -4.06
CA THR A 255 -14.75 19.03 -3.12
C THR A 255 -13.39 18.70 -2.51
N GLY A 256 -12.80 17.55 -2.84
CA GLY A 256 -11.52 17.13 -2.27
C GLY A 256 -11.23 15.65 -2.41
N CYS A 257 -10.97 14.97 -1.29
CA CYS A 257 -10.59 13.57 -1.21
C CYS A 257 -11.33 12.87 -0.08
N GLU A 258 -11.74 11.62 -0.32
CA GLU A 258 -12.24 10.71 0.70
C GLU A 258 -11.28 9.52 0.83
N ILE A 259 -10.85 9.21 2.05
CA ILE A 259 -10.05 8.02 2.34
C ILE A 259 -11.03 6.86 2.59
N LEU A 260 -10.97 5.81 1.77
CA LEU A 260 -11.90 4.68 1.86
C LEU A 260 -11.46 3.65 2.90
N THR A 261 -10.20 3.66 3.30
CA THR A 261 -9.56 2.64 4.16
C THR A 261 -9.23 3.15 5.58
N ILE A 262 -10.05 4.06 6.09
CA ILE A 262 -9.93 4.53 7.48
C ILE A 262 -10.22 3.39 8.46
N SER A 263 -9.38 3.25 9.51
CA SER A 263 -9.62 2.27 10.57
C SER A 263 -10.99 2.48 11.23
N PRO A 264 -11.90 1.52 11.15
CA PRO A 264 -13.19 1.63 11.84
C PRO A 264 -13.04 1.55 13.37
N ARG A 265 -11.95 0.98 13.88
CA ARG A 265 -11.66 0.89 15.31
C ARG A 265 -11.24 2.24 15.91
N THR A 266 -10.42 2.99 15.19
CA THR A 266 -9.84 4.25 15.71
C THR A 266 -10.43 5.49 15.06
N GLY A 267 -11.07 5.38 13.91
CA GLY A 267 -11.52 6.51 13.09
C GLY A 267 -10.36 7.32 12.50
N LYS A 268 -9.14 6.75 12.46
CA LYS A 268 -7.93 7.42 11.94
C LYS A 268 -7.46 6.78 10.64
N ALA A 269 -6.85 7.63 9.82
CA ALA A 269 -6.10 7.25 8.64
C ALA A 269 -4.71 6.72 9.01
#